data_3bd463c4fa95e33bc96d32322a249ac6
#
_entry.id   3bd463c4fa95e33bc96d32322a249ac6
#
_cell.length_a   1.000
_cell.length_b   1.000
_cell.length_c   1.000
_cell.angle_alpha   90.00
_cell.angle_beta   90.00
_cell.angle_gamma   90.00
#
_symmetry.space_group_name_H-M   'P 1'
#
loop_
_entity.id
_entity.type
_entity.pdbx_description
1 polymer ?
#
loop_
_entity_poly.entity_id
_entity_poly.type
_entity_poly.pdbx_seq_one_letter_code
_entity_poly.pdbx_strand_id
1 'polypeptide(L)'
;MKKRIEKWLKETMAIACLLLIAMPMTASKKVLFDKMKGQFRIPAIVQCKSGKIIAFTDHRYDGTDIGWGHHLDIVMKTSCDGGETWSENEQMVAQGGSKVATDFNCGHGDAAVVADNKTGELLLMCASGGISYFDSSREQPIMMGRYCSRDEGKTWQGEDVTNQIYKLMPDIKGAFFTSGRMVQSKKIKVGTHYRIYSALATNRGNRVLYSDDFGKTWGVLGAQANAQEAAPKGDEAKVEELPNGDVLLSSRVSSGRYYNIYSYDNAKTAAGRWGSVAFSGAENKGVKASSNACNGELVLAKAKINGKKKTMLLQSVPLGPERTKVAIYYKELKSAADYATPESVAANWEGCYEVSNTLSAYSTMIHDNKGNILFLMEENSVESHYDIVFEKLSMETICGK
;
A
#
# COMPACT_ATOMS: atom_id res chain seq x y z
N MET A 1 55.64 -27.91 25.68
CA MET A 1 55.50 -26.58 25.13
C MET A 1 54.55 -26.54 23.91
N LYS A 2 54.68 -27.38 22.89
CA LYS A 2 53.79 -27.42 21.71
C LYS A 2 52.29 -27.59 22.03
N LYS A 3 51.88 -28.51 22.91
CA LYS A 3 50.46 -28.72 23.25
C LYS A 3 49.78 -27.51 23.97
N ARG A 4 50.56 -26.66 24.64
CA ARG A 4 50.04 -25.44 25.29
C ARG A 4 49.80 -24.30 24.29
N ILE A 5 50.64 -24.23 23.26
CA ILE A 5 50.50 -23.22 22.16
C ILE A 5 49.31 -23.56 21.27
N GLU A 6 49.11 -24.85 20.94
CA GLU A 6 47.95 -25.29 20.16
C GLU A 6 46.59 -25.10 20.87
N LYS A 7 46.57 -25.25 22.20
CA LYS A 7 45.40 -24.97 23.01
C LYS A 7 45.10 -23.46 23.06
N TRP A 8 46.13 -22.64 23.24
CA TRP A 8 45.99 -21.16 23.25
C TRP A 8 45.54 -20.63 21.89
N LEU A 9 46.05 -21.13 20.77
CA LEU A 9 45.61 -20.80 19.41
C LEU A 9 44.17 -21.23 19.13
N LYS A 10 43.71 -22.36 19.63
CA LYS A 10 42.31 -22.80 19.49
C LYS A 10 41.34 -21.97 20.34
N GLU A 11 41.74 -21.58 21.54
CA GLU A 11 40.94 -20.70 22.40
C GLU A 11 40.88 -19.26 21.88
N THR A 12 41.96 -18.74 21.29
CA THR A 12 42.00 -17.42 20.65
C THR A 12 41.22 -17.39 19.31
N MET A 13 41.25 -18.45 18.52
CA MET A 13 40.41 -18.56 17.31
C MET A 13 38.93 -18.74 17.67
N ALA A 14 38.58 -19.43 18.73
CA ALA A 14 37.20 -19.57 19.19
C ALA A 14 36.63 -18.25 19.72
N ILE A 15 37.45 -17.40 20.36
CA ILE A 15 37.06 -16.08 20.84
C ILE A 15 36.97 -15.06 19.68
N ALA A 16 37.80 -15.20 18.63
CA ALA A 16 37.72 -14.35 17.44
C ALA A 16 36.50 -14.66 16.55
N CYS A 17 35.97 -15.90 16.57
CA CYS A 17 34.72 -16.26 15.89
C CYS A 17 33.44 -15.88 16.66
N LEU A 18 33.53 -15.49 17.94
CA LEU A 18 32.37 -15.13 18.76
C LEU A 18 32.16 -13.60 18.89
N LEU A 19 33.01 -12.80 18.24
CA LEU A 19 32.86 -11.34 18.12
C LEU A 19 32.53 -10.90 16.70
N LEU A 20 31.84 -11.67 15.93
CA LEU A 20 30.89 -11.15 14.95
C LEU A 20 29.69 -10.58 15.75
N ILE A 21 29.96 -9.44 16.41
CA ILE A 21 28.92 -8.49 16.79
C ILE A 21 28.13 -8.29 15.52
N ALA A 22 26.90 -8.83 15.48
CA ALA A 22 25.92 -8.42 14.51
C ALA A 22 25.78 -6.91 14.69
N MET A 23 26.57 -6.13 13.97
CA MET A 23 26.29 -4.72 13.78
C MET A 23 24.84 -4.70 13.30
N PRO A 24 23.96 -3.89 13.91
CA PRO A 24 22.66 -3.70 13.34
C PRO A 24 22.94 -3.24 11.91
N MET A 25 22.60 -4.08 10.92
CA MET A 25 22.58 -3.66 9.53
C MET A 25 21.63 -2.48 9.51
N THR A 26 22.17 -1.27 9.52
CA THR A 26 21.38 -0.09 9.19
C THR A 26 20.81 -0.37 7.83
N ALA A 27 19.49 -0.51 7.76
CA ALA A 27 18.80 -0.73 6.51
C ALA A 27 19.25 0.38 5.56
N SER A 28 20.00 0.01 4.51
CA SER A 28 20.45 1.00 3.55
C SER A 28 19.31 1.26 2.59
N LYS A 29 18.91 2.51 2.49
CA LYS A 29 17.96 2.96 1.47
C LYS A 29 18.52 2.66 0.07
N LYS A 30 17.66 2.17 -0.82
CA LYS A 30 18.01 1.84 -2.21
C LYS A 30 17.11 2.62 -3.15
N VAL A 31 17.69 3.46 -3.98
CA VAL A 31 16.97 4.13 -5.07
C VAL A 31 16.67 3.10 -6.14
N LEU A 32 15.39 2.78 -6.33
CA LEU A 32 14.95 1.84 -7.37
C LEU A 32 14.68 2.55 -8.69
N PHE A 33 14.00 3.69 -8.64
CA PHE A 33 13.73 4.51 -9.81
C PHE A 33 14.26 5.90 -9.53
N ASP A 34 15.23 6.29 -10.33
CA ASP A 34 16.02 7.53 -10.16
C ASP A 34 15.33 8.67 -10.91
N LYS A 35 14.99 9.75 -10.22
CA LYS A 35 14.37 10.96 -10.78
C LYS A 35 15.18 11.61 -11.92
N MET A 36 16.49 11.33 -12.00
CA MET A 36 17.34 11.85 -13.07
C MET A 36 17.16 11.06 -14.37
N LYS A 37 16.51 9.88 -14.31
CA LYS A 37 16.28 9.00 -15.47
C LYS A 37 14.83 9.05 -15.98
N GLY A 38 13.92 9.59 -15.18
CA GLY A 38 12.51 9.68 -15.51
C GLY A 38 11.71 10.29 -14.40
N GLN A 39 10.46 10.63 -14.67
CA GLN A 39 9.54 11.14 -13.68
C GLN A 39 8.72 9.99 -13.10
N PHE A 40 9.08 9.56 -11.90
CA PHE A 40 8.46 8.42 -11.23
C PHE A 40 7.61 8.89 -10.06
N ARG A 41 6.39 8.33 -9.95
CA ARG A 41 5.41 8.67 -8.92
C ARG A 41 4.64 7.44 -8.47
N ILE A 42 3.98 7.56 -7.33
CA ILE A 42 2.94 6.63 -6.85
C ILE A 42 3.45 5.20 -6.70
N PRO A 43 4.22 4.92 -5.64
CA PRO A 43 4.79 3.60 -5.42
C PRO A 43 3.76 2.55 -5.01
N ALA A 44 3.91 1.32 -5.49
CA ALA A 44 3.22 0.13 -4.99
C ALA A 44 4.20 -1.04 -4.83
N ILE A 45 3.94 -1.95 -3.90
CA ILE A 45 4.83 -3.07 -3.61
C ILE A 45 4.04 -4.34 -3.29
N VAL A 46 4.54 -5.49 -3.74
CA VAL A 46 3.97 -6.79 -3.43
C VAL A 46 5.07 -7.83 -3.24
N GLN A 47 4.83 -8.83 -2.38
CA GLN A 47 5.67 -10.02 -2.29
C GLN A 47 4.92 -11.21 -2.87
N CYS A 48 5.52 -11.87 -3.85
CA CYS A 48 5.02 -13.09 -4.46
C CYS A 48 5.13 -14.28 -3.48
N LYS A 49 4.41 -15.35 -3.79
CA LYS A 49 4.45 -16.60 -3.01
C LYS A 49 5.85 -17.23 -2.96
N SER A 50 6.67 -17.07 -4.00
CA SER A 50 8.07 -17.50 -4.04
C SER A 50 8.99 -16.70 -3.10
N GLY A 51 8.54 -15.55 -2.61
CA GLY A 51 9.34 -14.59 -1.86
C GLY A 51 9.92 -13.46 -2.75
N LYS A 52 9.76 -13.54 -4.06
CA LYS A 52 10.11 -12.46 -5.00
C LYS A 52 9.34 -11.19 -4.63
N ILE A 53 10.01 -10.06 -4.62
CA ILE A 53 9.43 -8.74 -4.36
C ILE A 53 9.31 -8.00 -5.69
N ILE A 54 8.19 -7.32 -5.90
CA ILE A 54 7.96 -6.47 -7.05
C ILE A 54 7.57 -5.08 -6.56
N ALA A 55 8.33 -4.08 -7.01
CA ALA A 55 8.05 -2.66 -6.81
C ALA A 55 7.51 -2.06 -8.10
N PHE A 56 6.40 -1.33 -8.01
CA PHE A 56 5.73 -0.67 -9.13
C PHE A 56 5.76 0.84 -8.94
N THR A 57 5.68 1.57 -10.05
CA THR A 57 5.56 3.04 -10.06
C THR A 57 4.95 3.50 -11.38
N ASP A 58 4.32 4.67 -11.36
CA ASP A 58 3.98 5.39 -12.58
C ASP A 58 5.27 5.96 -13.19
N HIS A 59 5.45 5.79 -14.48
CA HIS A 59 6.43 6.54 -15.28
C HIS A 59 5.68 7.60 -16.08
N ARG A 60 5.88 8.86 -15.75
CA ARG A 60 5.17 10.03 -16.30
C ARG A 60 6.06 10.75 -17.30
N TYR A 61 5.74 10.67 -18.59
CA TYR A 61 6.62 11.21 -19.63
C TYR A 61 6.53 12.72 -19.82
N ASP A 62 5.41 13.32 -19.46
CA ASP A 62 5.16 14.75 -19.59
C ASP A 62 5.00 15.48 -18.25
N GLY A 63 5.29 14.78 -17.16
CA GLY A 63 5.39 15.37 -15.84
C GLY A 63 4.08 15.60 -15.10
N THR A 64 2.95 15.19 -15.64
CA THR A 64 1.64 15.46 -15.06
C THR A 64 0.99 14.22 -14.44
N ASP A 65 -0.22 14.37 -13.96
CA ASP A 65 -1.03 13.29 -13.41
C ASP A 65 -1.83 12.58 -14.51
N ILE A 66 -2.50 11.49 -14.17
CA ILE A 66 -3.37 10.79 -15.09
C ILE A 66 -4.55 11.69 -15.51
N GLY A 67 -4.84 11.69 -16.79
CA GLY A 67 -5.85 12.54 -17.41
C GLY A 67 -5.25 13.54 -18.39
N TRP A 68 -6.09 14.42 -18.95
CA TRP A 68 -5.74 15.47 -19.91
C TRP A 68 -4.96 14.99 -21.15
N GLY A 69 -5.07 13.69 -21.47
CA GLY A 69 -4.39 13.08 -22.61
C GLY A 69 -2.88 12.81 -22.39
N HIS A 70 -2.43 12.84 -21.15
CA HIS A 70 -1.01 12.62 -20.80
C HIS A 70 -0.61 11.16 -20.93
N HIS A 71 0.65 10.94 -21.32
CA HIS A 71 1.26 9.62 -21.43
C HIS A 71 1.84 9.19 -20.08
N LEU A 72 1.27 8.15 -19.48
CA LEU A 72 1.77 7.49 -18.31
C LEU A 72 1.82 5.98 -18.54
N ASP A 73 2.87 5.34 -18.07
CA ASP A 73 3.00 3.88 -18.01
C ASP A 73 3.07 3.42 -16.56
N ILE A 74 2.67 2.19 -16.30
CA ILE A 74 3.02 1.50 -15.05
C ILE A 74 4.19 0.58 -15.35
N VAL A 75 5.29 0.80 -14.63
CA VAL A 75 6.53 0.03 -14.75
C VAL A 75 6.87 -0.64 -13.43
N MET A 76 7.73 -1.66 -13.46
CA MET A 76 8.14 -2.40 -12.28
C MET A 76 9.62 -2.75 -12.26
N LYS A 77 10.14 -2.99 -11.04
CA LYS A 77 11.44 -3.65 -10.78
C LYS A 77 11.26 -4.82 -9.82
N THR A 78 12.15 -5.80 -9.89
CA THR A 78 12.02 -7.04 -9.11
C THR A 78 13.27 -7.35 -8.31
N SER A 79 13.07 -8.00 -7.14
CA SER A 79 14.13 -8.55 -6.28
C SER A 79 13.82 -10.01 -5.93
N CYS A 80 14.81 -10.88 -5.98
CA CYS A 80 14.70 -12.30 -5.61
C CYS A 80 15.44 -12.64 -4.32
N ASP A 81 16.11 -11.69 -3.68
CA ASP A 81 16.95 -11.86 -2.49
C ASP A 81 16.49 -11.09 -1.27
N GLY A 82 15.18 -10.73 -1.26
CA GLY A 82 14.58 -10.02 -0.13
C GLY A 82 14.88 -8.52 -0.12
N GLY A 83 15.11 -7.90 -1.29
CA GLY A 83 15.35 -6.49 -1.47
C GLY A 83 16.82 -6.09 -1.42
N GLU A 84 17.76 -7.06 -1.38
CA GLU A 84 19.19 -6.75 -1.37
C GLU A 84 19.68 -6.28 -2.73
N THR A 85 19.24 -6.94 -3.81
CA THR A 85 19.48 -6.50 -5.19
C THR A 85 18.18 -6.42 -5.98
N TRP A 86 18.16 -5.58 -7.01
CA TRP A 86 17.00 -5.32 -7.84
C TRP A 86 17.37 -5.40 -9.32
N SER A 87 16.38 -5.70 -10.18
CA SER A 87 16.59 -5.67 -11.62
C SER A 87 17.07 -4.29 -12.05
N GLU A 88 18.04 -4.25 -12.97
CA GLU A 88 18.63 -3.00 -13.47
C GLU A 88 17.58 -2.22 -14.27
N ASN A 89 16.97 -2.90 -15.25
CA ASN A 89 16.01 -2.29 -16.16
C ASN A 89 14.59 -2.39 -15.60
N GLU A 90 13.78 -1.40 -15.95
CA GLU A 90 12.35 -1.40 -15.76
C GLU A 90 11.69 -2.43 -16.68
N GLN A 91 10.59 -3.01 -16.19
CA GLN A 91 9.72 -3.90 -16.97
C GLN A 91 8.34 -3.26 -17.09
N MET A 92 7.79 -3.26 -18.30
CA MET A 92 6.47 -2.73 -18.58
C MET A 92 5.37 -3.63 -17.99
N VAL A 93 4.39 -3.01 -17.35
CA VAL A 93 3.17 -3.66 -16.84
C VAL A 93 1.95 -3.20 -17.64
N ALA A 94 1.75 -1.89 -17.72
CA ALA A 94 0.65 -1.27 -18.47
C ALA A 94 1.23 -0.12 -19.31
N GLN A 95 1.06 -0.20 -20.62
CA GLN A 95 1.61 0.78 -21.56
C GLN A 95 0.53 1.73 -22.03
N GLY A 96 0.74 3.03 -21.79
CA GLY A 96 -0.04 4.13 -22.31
C GLY A 96 0.48 4.66 -23.66
N GLY A 97 0.14 5.91 -23.97
CA GLY A 97 0.70 6.67 -25.10
C GLY A 97 -0.23 6.88 -26.29
N SER A 98 -1.48 6.38 -26.25
CA SER A 98 -2.51 6.79 -27.19
C SER A 98 -2.76 8.29 -27.08
N LYS A 99 -2.94 8.97 -28.22
CA LYS A 99 -3.25 10.41 -28.27
C LYS A 99 -4.73 10.73 -28.19
N VAL A 100 -5.56 9.72 -28.03
CA VAL A 100 -7.01 9.86 -27.91
C VAL A 100 -7.39 9.75 -26.42
N ALA A 101 -7.87 10.84 -25.81
CA ALA A 101 -8.16 10.89 -24.38
C ALA A 101 -9.21 9.85 -23.91
N THR A 102 -10.11 9.44 -24.79
CA THR A 102 -11.13 8.41 -24.53
C THR A 102 -10.65 6.98 -24.84
N ASP A 103 -9.37 6.81 -25.22
CA ASP A 103 -8.76 5.52 -25.40
C ASP A 103 -8.24 4.99 -24.04
N PHE A 104 -8.54 3.76 -23.74
CA PHE A 104 -8.07 3.06 -22.53
C PHE A 104 -6.55 3.12 -22.38
N ASN A 105 -5.81 3.02 -23.49
CA ASN A 105 -4.35 3.07 -23.52
C ASN A 105 -3.78 4.49 -23.66
N CYS A 106 -4.52 5.55 -23.30
CA CYS A 106 -3.95 6.89 -23.26
C CYS A 106 -2.91 7.01 -22.13
N GLY A 107 -3.26 6.62 -20.93
CA GLY A 107 -2.37 6.56 -19.77
C GLY A 107 -2.82 5.53 -18.74
N HIS A 108 -1.88 5.06 -17.92
CA HIS A 108 -2.13 4.15 -16.80
C HIS A 108 -1.34 4.63 -15.59
N GLY A 109 -2.00 4.71 -14.42
CA GLY A 109 -1.36 5.14 -13.17
C GLY A 109 -2.12 4.70 -11.93
N ASP A 110 -1.60 5.06 -10.76
CA ASP A 110 -2.19 4.74 -9.45
C ASP A 110 -2.35 3.23 -9.21
N ALA A 111 -1.28 2.45 -9.43
CA ALA A 111 -1.31 1.01 -9.27
C ALA A 111 -1.70 0.57 -7.85
N ALA A 112 -2.79 -0.20 -7.72
CA ALA A 112 -3.17 -0.93 -6.51
C ALA A 112 -2.96 -2.43 -6.73
N VAL A 113 -2.13 -3.08 -5.89
CA VAL A 113 -1.61 -4.44 -6.17
C VAL A 113 -1.89 -5.43 -5.04
N VAL A 114 -2.07 -6.70 -5.40
CA VAL A 114 -2.15 -7.85 -4.48
C VAL A 114 -1.60 -9.11 -5.12
N ALA A 115 -0.95 -9.95 -4.30
CA ALA A 115 -0.57 -11.32 -4.67
C ALA A 115 -1.50 -12.32 -3.98
N ASP A 116 -2.00 -13.32 -4.70
CA ASP A 116 -2.72 -14.43 -4.09
C ASP A 116 -1.76 -15.37 -3.36
N ASN A 117 -1.93 -15.50 -2.05
CA ASN A 117 -1.10 -16.31 -1.18
C ASN A 117 -1.19 -17.83 -1.47
N LYS A 118 -2.19 -18.28 -2.25
CA LYS A 118 -2.40 -19.69 -2.58
C LYS A 118 -1.95 -20.04 -3.99
N THR A 119 -2.40 -19.27 -4.97
CA THR A 119 -2.11 -19.54 -6.39
C THR A 119 -0.79 -18.91 -6.85
N GLY A 120 -0.38 -17.78 -6.24
CA GLY A 120 0.75 -16.97 -6.68
C GLY A 120 0.39 -16.01 -7.82
N GLU A 121 -0.89 -15.93 -8.21
CA GLU A 121 -1.37 -14.93 -9.17
C GLU A 121 -1.21 -13.52 -8.61
N LEU A 122 -0.95 -12.55 -9.50
CA LEU A 122 -0.90 -11.13 -9.18
C LEU A 122 -2.08 -10.44 -9.82
N LEU A 123 -2.65 -9.50 -9.09
CA LEU A 123 -3.68 -8.59 -9.58
C LEU A 123 -3.23 -7.15 -9.34
N LEU A 124 -3.32 -6.33 -10.37
CA LEU A 124 -3.13 -4.89 -10.33
C LEU A 124 -4.38 -4.22 -10.88
N MET A 125 -4.92 -3.27 -10.13
CA MET A 125 -5.97 -2.35 -10.56
C MET A 125 -5.38 -0.96 -10.68
N CYS A 126 -5.80 -0.17 -11.68
CA CYS A 126 -5.24 1.17 -11.90
C CYS A 126 -6.28 2.13 -12.49
N ALA A 127 -5.98 3.41 -12.40
CA ALA A 127 -6.64 4.42 -13.22
C ALA A 127 -6.10 4.33 -14.65
N SER A 128 -6.95 4.59 -15.65
CA SER A 128 -6.59 4.44 -17.07
C SER A 128 -7.29 5.52 -17.92
N GLY A 129 -6.86 5.64 -19.17
CA GLY A 129 -7.38 6.58 -20.14
C GLY A 129 -6.78 7.98 -19.99
N GLY A 130 -7.36 8.94 -20.68
CA GLY A 130 -6.89 10.33 -20.70
C GLY A 130 -7.90 11.34 -20.13
N ILE A 131 -8.96 10.88 -19.46
CA ILE A 131 -9.91 11.74 -18.74
C ILE A 131 -9.45 11.80 -17.28
N SER A 132 -9.26 13.03 -16.76
CA SER A 132 -8.86 13.21 -15.37
C SER A 132 -10.00 12.86 -14.40
N TYR A 133 -9.64 12.53 -13.15
CA TYR A 133 -10.63 12.33 -12.10
C TYR A 133 -11.53 13.56 -11.90
N PHE A 134 -10.98 14.75 -12.04
CA PHE A 134 -11.70 16.03 -11.82
C PHE A 134 -12.68 16.35 -12.96
N ASP A 135 -12.37 15.93 -14.19
CA ASP A 135 -13.21 16.14 -15.38
C ASP A 135 -14.14 14.96 -15.66
N SER A 136 -14.06 13.91 -14.84
CA SER A 136 -14.83 12.68 -15.02
C SER A 136 -16.34 12.91 -14.93
N SER A 137 -17.08 12.34 -15.87
CA SER A 137 -18.54 12.31 -15.90
C SER A 137 -19.05 10.89 -16.13
N ARG A 138 -20.39 10.70 -16.10
CA ARG A 138 -20.97 9.38 -16.40
C ARG A 138 -20.83 9.02 -17.88
N GLU A 139 -20.80 10.01 -18.75
CA GLU A 139 -20.66 9.89 -20.20
C GLU A 139 -19.21 9.69 -20.62
N GLN A 140 -18.29 10.31 -19.88
CA GLN A 140 -16.84 10.24 -20.11
C GLN A 140 -16.13 10.03 -18.76
N PRO A 141 -16.17 8.83 -18.21
CA PRO A 141 -15.56 8.55 -16.92
C PRO A 141 -14.03 8.41 -17.03
N ILE A 142 -13.33 8.74 -15.93
CA ILE A 142 -11.99 8.21 -15.75
C ILE A 142 -12.06 6.68 -15.81
N MET A 143 -11.22 6.08 -16.62
CA MET A 143 -11.26 4.65 -16.89
C MET A 143 -10.51 3.86 -15.82
N MET A 144 -10.76 2.56 -15.75
CA MET A 144 -10.14 1.65 -14.79
C MET A 144 -9.62 0.41 -15.49
N GLY A 145 -8.33 0.13 -15.27
CA GLY A 145 -7.64 -1.03 -15.79
C GLY A 145 -7.52 -2.15 -14.76
N ARG A 146 -7.61 -3.38 -15.23
CA ARG A 146 -7.30 -4.60 -14.50
C ARG A 146 -6.18 -5.33 -15.23
N TYR A 147 -5.09 -5.61 -14.53
CA TYR A 147 -3.94 -6.35 -15.06
C TYR A 147 -3.67 -7.57 -14.19
N CYS A 148 -3.52 -8.72 -14.82
CA CYS A 148 -3.26 -9.99 -14.14
C CYS A 148 -1.98 -10.63 -14.63
N SER A 149 -1.22 -11.24 -13.71
CA SER A 149 -0.07 -12.08 -14.04
C SER A 149 -0.20 -13.42 -13.33
N ARG A 150 0.15 -14.50 -14.04
CA ARG A 150 0.16 -15.89 -13.52
C ARG A 150 1.56 -16.48 -13.42
N ASP A 151 2.57 -15.67 -13.67
CA ASP A 151 3.99 -16.08 -13.77
C ASP A 151 4.90 -15.16 -12.94
N GLU A 152 4.35 -14.64 -11.81
CA GLU A 152 5.03 -13.74 -10.90
C GLU A 152 5.57 -12.47 -11.57
N GLY A 153 4.75 -11.86 -12.43
CA GLY A 153 5.01 -10.57 -13.06
C GLY A 153 5.88 -10.64 -14.32
N LYS A 154 6.16 -11.81 -14.87
CA LYS A 154 6.91 -11.89 -16.14
C LYS A 154 6.07 -11.43 -17.33
N THR A 155 4.78 -11.79 -17.33
CA THR A 155 3.80 -11.33 -18.33
C THR A 155 2.55 -10.80 -17.64
N TRP A 156 1.89 -9.84 -18.29
CA TRP A 156 0.67 -9.21 -17.80
C TRP A 156 -0.41 -9.21 -18.88
N GLN A 157 -1.63 -9.44 -18.47
CA GLN A 157 -2.82 -9.34 -19.33
C GLN A 157 -3.71 -8.24 -18.78
N GLY A 158 -3.94 -7.20 -19.58
CA GLY A 158 -4.75 -6.03 -19.23
C GLY A 158 -6.12 -6.05 -19.87
N GLU A 159 -7.10 -5.47 -19.18
CA GLU A 159 -8.46 -5.24 -19.68
C GLU A 159 -9.09 -4.00 -19.07
N ASP A 160 -10.01 -3.37 -19.82
CA ASP A 160 -10.84 -2.27 -19.36
C ASP A 160 -12.02 -2.81 -18.55
N VAL A 161 -12.08 -2.44 -17.27
CA VAL A 161 -13.18 -2.82 -16.35
C VAL A 161 -14.05 -1.64 -15.93
N THR A 162 -13.92 -0.50 -16.60
CA THR A 162 -14.62 0.76 -16.30
C THR A 162 -16.12 0.54 -16.13
N ASN A 163 -16.76 -0.04 -17.13
CA ASN A 163 -18.21 -0.29 -17.11
C ASN A 163 -18.63 -1.23 -15.98
N GLN A 164 -17.83 -2.26 -15.70
CA GLN A 164 -18.09 -3.19 -14.60
C GLN A 164 -18.15 -2.47 -13.27
N ILE A 165 -17.15 -1.63 -12.99
CA ILE A 165 -17.01 -0.92 -11.71
C ILE A 165 -18.07 0.19 -11.56
N TYR A 166 -18.27 1.02 -12.58
CA TYR A 166 -19.27 2.09 -12.52
C TYR A 166 -20.71 1.58 -12.42
N LYS A 167 -21.01 0.36 -12.95
CA LYS A 167 -22.32 -0.26 -12.78
C LYS A 167 -22.65 -0.59 -11.32
N LEU A 168 -21.63 -0.84 -10.49
CA LEU A 168 -21.82 -1.09 -9.05
C LEU A 168 -22.20 0.16 -8.27
N MET A 169 -21.91 1.34 -8.83
CA MET A 169 -22.05 2.63 -8.15
C MET A 169 -22.70 3.66 -9.11
N PRO A 170 -24.02 3.54 -9.36
CA PRO A 170 -24.70 4.38 -10.36
C PRO A 170 -24.78 5.87 -9.96
N ASP A 171 -24.55 6.19 -8.71
CA ASP A 171 -24.62 7.53 -8.12
C ASP A 171 -23.30 8.31 -8.18
N ILE A 172 -22.19 7.73 -8.65
CA ILE A 172 -20.90 8.40 -8.78
C ILE A 172 -20.64 8.86 -10.21
N LYS A 173 -19.85 9.94 -10.36
CA LYS A 173 -19.39 10.47 -11.64
C LYS A 173 -17.93 10.16 -11.93
N GLY A 174 -17.11 10.03 -10.90
CA GLY A 174 -15.70 9.72 -11.00
C GLY A 174 -15.26 8.84 -9.84
N ALA A 175 -14.39 7.88 -10.14
CA ALA A 175 -13.74 7.04 -9.14
C ALA A 175 -12.44 6.48 -9.69
N PHE A 176 -11.49 6.17 -8.80
CA PHE A 176 -10.28 5.42 -9.12
C PHE A 176 -9.86 4.53 -7.94
N PHE A 177 -9.15 3.44 -8.24
CA PHE A 177 -8.51 2.60 -7.23
C PHE A 177 -7.38 3.37 -6.58
N THR A 178 -7.38 3.42 -5.24
CA THR A 178 -6.33 4.14 -4.52
C THR A 178 -5.07 3.30 -4.48
N SER A 179 -3.96 3.88 -4.91
CA SER A 179 -2.66 3.25 -5.15
C SER A 179 -2.06 2.52 -3.94
N GLY A 180 -1.07 1.67 -4.17
CA GLY A 180 -0.35 0.91 -3.17
C GLY A 180 -0.88 -0.51 -3.01
N ARG A 181 -1.15 -0.96 -1.80
CA ARG A 181 -1.55 -2.34 -1.54
C ARG A 181 -3.06 -2.53 -1.53
N MET A 182 -3.56 -3.55 -2.23
CA MET A 182 -4.85 -4.19 -1.95
C MET A 182 -4.65 -5.28 -0.87
N VAL A 183 -5.71 -5.63 -0.15
CA VAL A 183 -5.65 -6.60 0.94
C VAL A 183 -6.33 -7.90 0.56
N GLN A 184 -5.61 -9.01 0.71
CA GLN A 184 -6.24 -10.33 0.71
C GLN A 184 -6.58 -10.75 2.14
N SER A 185 -7.84 -11.11 2.38
CA SER A 185 -8.30 -11.65 3.65
C SER A 185 -7.51 -12.90 4.06
N LYS A 186 -7.25 -13.03 5.32
CA LYS A 186 -6.69 -14.24 5.94
C LYS A 186 -7.76 -15.13 6.56
N LYS A 187 -8.99 -14.63 6.65
CA LYS A 187 -10.12 -15.26 7.36
C LYS A 187 -11.28 -15.64 6.44
N ILE A 188 -11.62 -14.78 5.49
CA ILE A 188 -12.81 -14.94 4.66
C ILE A 188 -12.40 -15.58 3.33
N LYS A 189 -12.88 -16.79 3.13
CA LYS A 189 -12.71 -17.54 1.87
C LYS A 189 -14.09 -17.87 1.32
N VAL A 190 -14.33 -17.49 0.06
CA VAL A 190 -15.54 -17.81 -0.68
C VAL A 190 -15.12 -18.53 -1.97
N GLY A 191 -15.67 -19.70 -2.20
CA GLY A 191 -15.23 -20.53 -3.32
C GLY A 191 -13.74 -20.94 -3.21
N THR A 192 -12.97 -20.66 -4.24
CA THR A 192 -11.55 -21.03 -4.34
C THR A 192 -10.59 -20.00 -3.78
N HIS A 193 -10.97 -18.71 -3.75
CA HIS A 193 -10.11 -17.61 -3.35
C HIS A 193 -10.45 -17.07 -1.97
N TYR A 194 -9.44 -16.49 -1.31
CA TYR A 194 -9.67 -15.59 -0.19
C TYR A 194 -10.12 -14.24 -0.73
N ARG A 195 -11.11 -13.63 -0.05
CA ARG A 195 -11.63 -12.30 -0.42
C ARG A 195 -10.52 -11.28 -0.49
N ILE A 196 -10.54 -10.45 -1.53
CA ILE A 196 -9.68 -9.27 -1.62
C ILE A 196 -10.50 -8.00 -1.43
N TYR A 197 -9.83 -6.95 -0.94
CA TYR A 197 -10.41 -5.63 -0.72
C TYR A 197 -9.56 -4.56 -1.36
N SER A 198 -10.23 -3.56 -1.93
CA SER A 198 -9.60 -2.34 -2.44
C SER A 198 -10.45 -1.12 -2.11
N ALA A 199 -9.80 -0.04 -1.70
CA ALA A 199 -10.50 1.24 -1.53
C ALA A 199 -10.51 2.01 -2.84
N LEU A 200 -11.60 2.78 -3.05
CA LEU A 200 -11.73 3.75 -4.12
C LEU A 200 -11.91 5.15 -3.52
N ALA A 201 -11.25 6.12 -4.14
CA ALA A 201 -11.65 7.52 -4.04
C ALA A 201 -12.78 7.75 -5.06
N THR A 202 -13.85 8.42 -4.64
CA THR A 202 -14.96 8.81 -5.51
C THR A 202 -15.35 10.25 -5.27
N ASN A 203 -16.05 10.86 -6.21
CA ASN A 203 -16.55 12.23 -6.04
C ASN A 203 -17.57 12.40 -4.90
N ARG A 204 -17.91 11.32 -4.18
CA ARG A 204 -18.79 11.32 -3.00
C ARG A 204 -18.09 10.87 -1.72
N GLY A 205 -16.78 10.60 -1.76
CA GLY A 205 -16.02 10.02 -0.66
C GLY A 205 -15.56 8.59 -0.97
N ASN A 206 -15.16 7.84 0.03
CA ASN A 206 -14.62 6.51 -0.19
C ASN A 206 -15.70 5.44 -0.36
N ARG A 207 -15.43 4.50 -1.24
CA ARG A 207 -16.09 3.19 -1.34
C ARG A 207 -15.03 2.11 -1.17
N VAL A 208 -15.43 0.96 -0.65
CA VAL A 208 -14.56 -0.22 -0.57
C VAL A 208 -15.16 -1.33 -1.40
N LEU A 209 -14.41 -1.78 -2.38
CA LEU A 209 -14.77 -2.94 -3.18
C LEU A 209 -14.22 -4.22 -2.56
N TYR A 210 -14.93 -5.32 -2.78
CA TYR A 210 -14.45 -6.67 -2.48
C TYR A 210 -14.62 -7.58 -3.69
N SER A 211 -13.76 -8.60 -3.79
CA SER A 211 -13.88 -9.66 -4.79
C SER A 211 -13.59 -11.01 -4.15
N ASP A 212 -14.41 -12.01 -4.51
CA ASP A 212 -14.29 -13.41 -4.05
C ASP A 212 -13.70 -14.33 -5.13
N ASP A 213 -13.36 -13.79 -6.29
CA ASP A 213 -12.83 -14.50 -7.46
C ASP A 213 -11.54 -13.86 -8.02
N PHE A 214 -10.78 -13.24 -7.14
CA PHE A 214 -9.50 -12.57 -7.42
C PHE A 214 -9.61 -11.50 -8.51
N GLY A 215 -10.59 -10.59 -8.34
CA GLY A 215 -10.76 -9.39 -9.15
C GLY A 215 -11.44 -9.60 -10.49
N LYS A 216 -12.05 -10.78 -10.76
CA LYS A 216 -12.86 -10.98 -11.97
C LYS A 216 -14.21 -10.29 -11.85
N THR A 217 -14.83 -10.40 -10.67
CA THR A 217 -16.05 -9.67 -10.33
C THR A 217 -15.89 -8.94 -9.00
N TRP A 218 -16.62 -7.85 -8.85
CA TRP A 218 -16.54 -6.99 -7.68
C TRP A 218 -17.91 -6.74 -7.07
N GLY A 219 -17.94 -6.53 -5.77
CA GLY A 219 -19.06 -6.00 -5.02
C GLY A 219 -18.62 -4.79 -4.17
N VAL A 220 -19.55 -4.02 -3.64
CA VAL A 220 -19.29 -2.87 -2.77
C VAL A 220 -19.68 -3.23 -1.34
N LEU A 221 -18.78 -3.03 -0.37
CA LEU A 221 -19.13 -3.18 1.05
C LEU A 221 -20.14 -2.09 1.47
N GLY A 222 -21.25 -2.51 2.08
CA GLY A 222 -22.32 -1.61 2.47
C GLY A 222 -23.31 -1.26 1.37
N ALA A 223 -23.30 -1.96 0.22
CA ALA A 223 -24.14 -1.69 -0.96
C ALA A 223 -25.61 -2.09 -0.82
N GLN A 224 -26.04 -2.62 0.31
CA GLN A 224 -27.44 -2.99 0.47
C GLN A 224 -28.32 -1.74 0.48
N ALA A 225 -29.08 -1.56 -0.61
CA ALA A 225 -30.14 -0.58 -0.86
C ALA A 225 -29.70 0.87 -1.19
N ASN A 226 -28.59 1.39 -0.68
CA ASN A 226 -27.98 2.67 -1.06
C ASN A 226 -26.52 2.63 -0.63
N ALA A 227 -25.60 2.43 -1.56
CA ALA A 227 -24.18 2.29 -1.26
C ALA A 227 -23.69 3.34 -0.27
N GLN A 228 -23.47 2.94 0.97
CA GLN A 228 -22.99 3.82 2.02
C GLN A 228 -21.52 4.16 1.78
N GLU A 229 -21.16 5.44 1.81
CA GLU A 229 -19.78 5.87 1.79
C GLU A 229 -19.05 5.34 3.03
N ALA A 230 -17.91 4.68 2.81
CA ALA A 230 -17.05 4.24 3.88
C ALA A 230 -16.44 5.42 4.66
N ALA A 231 -16.14 6.51 3.95
CA ALA A 231 -15.80 7.82 4.53
C ALA A 231 -16.33 8.93 3.64
N PRO A 232 -17.47 9.58 4.00
CA PRO A 232 -17.93 10.80 3.34
C PRO A 232 -16.84 11.87 3.38
N LYS A 233 -16.57 12.56 2.26
CA LYS A 233 -15.46 13.53 2.12
C LYS A 233 -14.05 12.91 2.28
N GLY A 234 -13.92 11.59 2.29
CA GLY A 234 -12.64 10.91 2.20
C GLY A 234 -12.04 11.05 0.80
N ASP A 235 -10.73 11.02 0.75
CA ASP A 235 -9.90 11.05 -0.45
C ASP A 235 -9.27 9.65 -0.64
N GLU A 236 -8.01 9.54 -1.09
CA GLU A 236 -7.31 8.26 -1.19
C GLU A 236 -7.32 7.49 0.14
N ALA A 237 -7.60 6.20 0.09
CA ALA A 237 -7.77 5.41 1.28
C ALA A 237 -7.10 4.03 1.19
N LYS A 238 -6.87 3.44 2.35
CA LYS A 238 -6.32 2.10 2.50
C LYS A 238 -7.26 1.26 3.34
N VAL A 239 -7.20 -0.04 3.13
CA VAL A 239 -7.96 -1.00 3.94
C VAL A 239 -7.04 -2.03 4.57
N GLU A 240 -7.46 -2.58 5.71
CA GLU A 240 -6.79 -3.70 6.37
C GLU A 240 -7.82 -4.62 7.04
N GLU A 241 -7.53 -5.92 7.12
CA GLU A 241 -8.37 -6.87 7.85
C GLU A 241 -7.99 -6.87 9.33
N LEU A 242 -8.94 -6.53 10.19
CA LEU A 242 -8.78 -6.54 11.65
C LEU A 242 -8.70 -7.97 12.21
N PRO A 243 -8.19 -8.16 13.47
CA PRO A 243 -8.07 -9.49 14.06
C PRO A 243 -9.39 -10.25 14.20
N ASN A 244 -10.54 -9.58 14.23
CA ASN A 244 -11.87 -10.21 14.24
C ASN A 244 -12.42 -10.53 12.84
N GLY A 245 -11.81 -10.01 11.77
CA GLY A 245 -12.21 -10.20 10.37
C GLY A 245 -12.98 -9.02 9.78
N ASP A 246 -13.28 -8.01 10.58
CA ASP A 246 -13.85 -6.74 10.10
C ASP A 246 -12.85 -5.98 9.23
N VAL A 247 -13.33 -5.03 8.43
CA VAL A 247 -12.50 -4.26 7.52
C VAL A 247 -12.29 -2.84 8.05
N LEU A 248 -11.04 -2.50 8.35
CA LEU A 248 -10.63 -1.16 8.74
C LEU A 248 -10.31 -0.34 7.49
N LEU A 249 -10.92 0.85 7.39
CA LEU A 249 -10.56 1.88 6.42
C LEU A 249 -9.71 2.95 7.09
N SER A 250 -8.67 3.43 6.39
CA SER A 250 -7.93 4.65 6.70
C SER A 250 -7.93 5.56 5.48
N SER A 251 -8.53 6.74 5.58
CA SER A 251 -8.64 7.69 4.48
C SER A 251 -7.80 8.93 4.70
N ARG A 252 -7.20 9.43 3.61
CA ARG A 252 -6.47 10.69 3.52
C ARG A 252 -7.38 11.86 3.88
N VAL A 253 -6.89 12.72 4.75
CA VAL A 253 -7.50 14.02 5.08
C VAL A 253 -6.39 14.98 5.50
N SER A 254 -6.64 16.28 5.39
CA SER A 254 -5.71 17.31 5.86
C SER A 254 -5.39 17.12 7.34
N SER A 255 -4.11 17.14 7.69
CA SER A 255 -3.58 17.13 9.06
C SER A 255 -3.83 15.86 9.88
N GLY A 256 -4.35 14.81 9.26
CA GLY A 256 -4.65 13.56 9.96
C GLY A 256 -5.11 12.43 9.06
N ARG A 257 -5.90 11.52 9.63
CA ARG A 257 -6.56 10.42 8.91
C ARG A 257 -8.00 10.29 9.38
N TYR A 258 -8.90 9.85 8.49
CA TYR A 258 -10.20 9.30 8.88
C TYR A 258 -10.10 7.80 9.01
N TYR A 259 -10.66 7.24 10.07
CA TYR A 259 -10.83 5.80 10.25
C TYR A 259 -12.30 5.44 10.28
N ASN A 260 -12.64 4.28 9.68
CA ASN A 260 -13.96 3.66 9.81
C ASN A 260 -13.81 2.14 9.81
N ILE A 261 -14.78 1.43 10.34
CA ILE A 261 -14.80 -0.04 10.42
C ILE A 261 -16.08 -0.55 9.76
N TYR A 262 -15.93 -1.49 8.84
CA TYR A 262 -17.01 -2.30 8.32
C TYR A 262 -17.15 -3.57 9.14
N SER A 263 -18.26 -3.71 9.82
CA SER A 263 -18.57 -4.89 10.62
C SER A 263 -19.52 -5.82 9.87
N TYR A 264 -19.14 -7.09 9.77
CA TYR A 264 -19.92 -8.09 9.08
C TYR A 264 -21.07 -8.61 9.96
N ASP A 265 -22.29 -8.62 9.41
CA ASP A 265 -23.41 -9.43 9.90
C ASP A 265 -23.31 -10.87 9.33
N ASN A 266 -22.85 -10.99 8.08
CA ASN A 266 -22.53 -12.26 7.42
C ASN A 266 -21.33 -12.07 6.47
N ALA A 267 -20.18 -12.55 6.88
CA ALA A 267 -18.95 -12.41 6.10
C ALA A 267 -19.00 -13.13 4.74
N LYS A 268 -19.69 -14.28 4.63
CA LYS A 268 -19.77 -15.03 3.36
C LYS A 268 -20.51 -14.27 2.27
N THR A 269 -21.55 -13.54 2.62
CA THR A 269 -22.36 -12.75 1.68
C THR A 269 -21.91 -11.29 1.60
N ALA A 270 -20.86 -10.92 2.35
CA ALA A 270 -20.40 -9.55 2.53
C ALA A 270 -21.47 -8.60 3.11
N ALA A 271 -22.53 -9.14 3.73
CA ALA A 271 -23.53 -8.34 4.41
C ALA A 271 -22.96 -7.76 5.72
N GLY A 272 -23.23 -6.50 5.97
CA GLY A 272 -22.72 -5.75 7.11
C GLY A 272 -22.95 -4.25 6.95
N ARG A 273 -22.27 -3.46 7.77
CA ARG A 273 -22.42 -2.00 7.77
C ARG A 273 -21.13 -1.28 8.15
N TRP A 274 -20.98 -0.09 7.63
CA TRP A 274 -19.98 0.87 8.09
C TRP A 274 -20.40 1.51 9.40
N GLY A 275 -19.43 1.74 10.28
CA GLY A 275 -19.58 2.55 11.47
C GLY A 275 -19.60 4.05 11.17
N SER A 276 -19.41 4.87 12.20
CA SER A 276 -19.20 6.32 12.08
C SER A 276 -17.72 6.61 11.85
N VAL A 277 -17.42 7.60 10.99
CA VAL A 277 -16.06 8.03 10.74
C VAL A 277 -15.47 8.72 11.96
N ALA A 278 -14.29 8.30 12.39
CA ALA A 278 -13.50 8.95 13.43
C ALA A 278 -12.27 9.64 12.84
N PHE A 279 -12.01 10.88 13.27
CA PHE A 279 -10.80 11.60 12.93
C PHE A 279 -9.66 11.21 13.85
N SER A 280 -8.46 11.06 13.28
CA SER A 280 -7.19 10.80 13.97
C SER A 280 -6.24 11.94 13.69
N GLY A 281 -5.81 12.64 14.73
CA GLY A 281 -4.93 13.80 14.64
C GLY A 281 -4.23 14.08 15.96
N ALA A 282 -3.62 15.24 16.07
CA ALA A 282 -2.85 15.61 17.26
C ALA A 282 -3.71 15.69 18.53
N GLU A 283 -4.98 16.10 18.43
CA GLU A 283 -5.89 16.34 19.53
C GLU A 283 -6.28 15.07 20.29
N ASN A 284 -6.25 13.90 19.65
CA ASN A 284 -6.55 12.62 20.27
C ASN A 284 -5.34 11.68 20.38
N LYS A 285 -4.12 12.25 20.30
CA LYS A 285 -2.86 11.47 20.21
C LYS A 285 -2.90 10.46 19.07
N GLY A 286 -3.52 10.84 17.98
CA GLY A 286 -3.68 10.05 16.78
C GLY A 286 -2.57 10.27 15.76
N VAL A 287 -2.83 9.85 14.53
CA VAL A 287 -1.95 10.04 13.39
C VAL A 287 -1.99 11.49 12.94
N LYS A 288 -0.93 12.25 13.19
CA LYS A 288 -0.75 13.60 12.68
C LYS A 288 -0.10 13.52 11.31
N ALA A 289 -0.78 13.98 10.28
CA ALA A 289 -0.23 14.09 8.92
C ALA A 289 -0.02 15.56 8.54
N SER A 290 0.67 15.78 7.42
CA SER A 290 0.75 17.09 6.77
C SER A 290 -0.64 17.61 6.37
N SER A 291 -0.80 18.94 6.30
CA SER A 291 -1.99 19.56 5.68
C SER A 291 -2.12 19.19 4.19
N ASN A 292 -0.99 19.04 3.49
CA ASN A 292 -0.91 18.50 2.12
C ASN A 292 -0.60 17.00 2.16
N ALA A 293 -1.51 16.22 2.77
CA ALA A 293 -1.34 14.78 2.97
C ALA A 293 -1.27 14.00 1.65
N CYS A 294 -0.74 12.79 1.72
CA CYS A 294 -0.74 11.80 0.64
C CYS A 294 -1.50 10.55 1.04
N ASN A 295 -1.77 9.67 0.06
CA ASN A 295 -2.11 8.31 0.38
C ASN A 295 -0.91 7.70 1.12
N GLY A 296 -1.08 7.16 2.28
CA GLY A 296 -0.09 6.38 2.97
C GLY A 296 -0.43 4.89 2.84
N GLU A 297 0.12 4.08 3.70
CA GLU A 297 -0.23 2.66 3.76
C GLU A 297 -0.67 2.29 5.18
N LEU A 298 -1.59 1.33 5.26
CA LEU A 298 -2.09 0.78 6.51
C LEU A 298 -1.77 -0.72 6.55
N VAL A 299 -1.09 -1.20 7.60
CA VAL A 299 -0.70 -2.60 7.72
C VAL A 299 -0.92 -3.12 9.14
N LEU A 300 -1.57 -4.29 9.26
CA LEU A 300 -1.61 -5.06 10.49
C LEU A 300 -0.52 -6.13 10.46
N ALA A 301 0.48 -5.99 11.34
CA ALA A 301 1.62 -6.88 11.45
C ALA A 301 1.63 -7.64 12.78
N LYS A 302 1.93 -8.94 12.73
CA LYS A 302 2.28 -9.73 13.92
C LYS A 302 3.78 -9.83 14.01
N ALA A 303 4.37 -9.33 15.10
CA ALA A 303 5.81 -9.27 15.26
C ALA A 303 6.25 -9.68 16.67
N LYS A 304 7.53 -10.02 16.80
CA LYS A 304 8.19 -10.18 18.09
C LYS A 304 9.02 -8.92 18.35
N ILE A 305 8.65 -8.14 19.36
CA ILE A 305 9.30 -6.90 19.76
C ILE A 305 9.75 -7.04 21.20
N ASN A 306 11.04 -6.85 21.45
CA ASN A 306 11.66 -7.07 22.76
C ASN A 306 11.29 -8.44 23.36
N GLY A 307 11.35 -9.49 22.53
CA GLY A 307 11.05 -10.86 22.93
C GLY A 307 9.57 -11.22 23.07
N LYS A 308 8.64 -10.25 22.99
CA LYS A 308 7.20 -10.46 23.16
C LYS A 308 6.47 -10.44 21.83
N LYS A 309 5.51 -11.36 21.64
CA LYS A 309 4.61 -11.36 20.46
C LYS A 309 3.61 -10.22 20.59
N LYS A 310 3.51 -9.38 19.58
CA LYS A 310 2.61 -8.23 19.52
C LYS A 310 1.85 -8.21 18.21
N THR A 311 0.67 -7.60 18.22
CA THR A 311 -0.09 -7.26 17.02
C THR A 311 -0.03 -5.74 16.86
N MET A 312 0.62 -5.28 15.81
CA MET A 312 0.88 -3.86 15.57
C MET A 312 0.07 -3.37 14.37
N LEU A 313 -0.60 -2.26 14.54
CA LEU A 313 -1.17 -1.48 13.44
C LEU A 313 -0.18 -0.38 13.06
N LEU A 314 0.17 -0.29 11.78
CA LEU A 314 1.11 0.66 11.21
C LEU A 314 0.39 1.56 10.22
N GLN A 315 0.69 2.87 10.23
CA GLN A 315 0.18 3.85 9.28
C GLN A 315 1.30 4.77 8.81
N SER A 316 1.59 4.78 7.51
CA SER A 316 2.56 5.74 6.97
C SER A 316 1.88 7.02 6.50
N VAL A 317 2.53 8.17 6.74
CA VAL A 317 2.10 9.51 6.32
C VAL A 317 3.29 10.45 6.24
N PRO A 318 3.26 11.53 5.41
CA PRO A 318 4.16 12.66 5.53
C PRO A 318 3.78 13.51 6.74
N LEU A 319 4.75 13.89 7.58
CA LEU A 319 4.51 14.70 8.79
C LEU A 319 4.38 16.18 8.48
N GLY A 320 5.00 16.67 7.42
CA GLY A 320 5.02 18.08 7.02
C GLY A 320 6.18 18.90 7.60
N PRO A 321 6.28 20.20 7.31
CA PRO A 321 5.32 20.94 6.48
C PRO A 321 5.31 20.42 5.03
N GLU A 322 4.21 20.64 4.34
CA GLU A 322 4.02 20.12 2.99
C GLU A 322 4.25 18.59 2.88
N ARG A 323 4.79 18.11 1.78
CA ARG A 323 5.15 16.69 1.56
C ARG A 323 6.59 16.45 1.96
N THR A 324 6.81 16.36 3.28
CA THR A 324 8.13 16.09 3.88
C THR A 324 8.02 15.06 4.99
N LYS A 325 9.14 14.44 5.33
CA LYS A 325 9.29 13.62 6.53
C LYS A 325 8.29 12.48 6.60
N VAL A 326 8.30 11.61 5.58
CA VAL A 326 7.46 10.39 5.63
C VAL A 326 7.86 9.57 6.86
N ALA A 327 6.86 9.19 7.64
CA ALA A 327 7.00 8.45 8.88
C ALA A 327 5.99 7.31 8.96
N ILE A 328 6.26 6.33 9.80
CA ILE A 328 5.38 5.21 10.13
C ILE A 328 4.92 5.37 11.57
N TYR A 329 3.64 5.69 11.76
CA TYR A 329 2.98 5.60 13.06
C TYR A 329 2.73 4.16 13.44
N TYR A 330 2.77 3.84 14.75
CA TYR A 330 2.52 2.51 15.25
C TYR A 330 1.62 2.50 16.50
N LYS A 331 0.80 1.46 16.60
CA LYS A 331 -0.12 1.21 17.70
C LYS A 331 -0.21 -0.29 17.97
N GLU A 332 -0.01 -0.73 19.22
CA GLU A 332 -0.26 -2.11 19.61
C GLU A 332 -1.75 -2.35 19.83
N LEU A 333 -2.30 -3.38 19.19
CA LEU A 333 -3.65 -3.88 19.44
C LEU A 333 -3.57 -4.99 20.50
N LYS A 334 -3.70 -4.62 21.78
CA LYS A 334 -3.54 -5.52 22.94
C LYS A 334 -4.78 -6.36 23.17
N SER A 335 -5.94 -5.83 22.82
CA SER A 335 -7.24 -6.46 23.04
C SER A 335 -8.25 -6.07 21.95
N ALA A 336 -9.41 -6.71 21.93
CA ALA A 336 -10.48 -6.35 21.01
C ALA A 336 -10.99 -4.90 21.23
N ALA A 337 -10.84 -4.34 22.43
CA ALA A 337 -11.24 -2.96 22.72
C ALA A 337 -10.45 -1.92 21.90
N ASP A 338 -9.22 -2.24 21.50
CA ASP A 338 -8.34 -1.32 20.75
C ASP A 338 -8.80 -1.12 19.29
N TYR A 339 -9.70 -1.98 18.80
CA TYR A 339 -10.27 -1.91 17.45
C TYR A 339 -11.80 -2.20 17.44
N ALA A 340 -12.47 -2.02 18.56
CA ALA A 340 -13.93 -2.23 18.64
C ALA A 340 -14.73 -1.14 17.93
N THR A 341 -14.19 0.07 17.85
CA THR A 341 -14.83 1.22 17.20
C THR A 341 -13.81 2.04 16.40
N PRO A 342 -14.25 2.84 15.43
CA PRO A 342 -13.37 3.75 14.71
C PRO A 342 -12.60 4.71 15.62
N GLU A 343 -13.23 5.19 16.70
CA GLU A 343 -12.61 6.09 17.68
C GLU A 343 -11.48 5.39 18.44
N SER A 344 -11.67 4.11 18.80
CA SER A 344 -10.63 3.35 19.49
C SER A 344 -9.39 3.14 18.59
N VAL A 345 -9.58 3.00 17.26
CA VAL A 345 -8.48 2.95 16.32
C VAL A 345 -7.82 4.32 16.13
N ALA A 346 -8.63 5.37 15.99
CA ALA A 346 -8.16 6.72 15.68
C ALA A 346 -7.28 7.34 16.77
N ALA A 347 -7.51 7.01 18.04
CA ALA A 347 -6.84 7.63 19.17
C ALA A 347 -5.67 6.81 19.72
N ASN A 348 -4.82 7.49 20.53
CA ASN A 348 -3.78 6.87 21.36
C ASN A 348 -2.77 6.00 20.58
N TRP A 349 -2.24 6.52 19.49
CA TRP A 349 -1.09 5.92 18.81
C TRP A 349 0.17 6.08 19.68
N GLU A 350 0.99 5.03 19.76
CA GLU A 350 2.08 4.94 20.73
C GLU A 350 3.31 5.75 20.31
N GLY A 351 3.50 5.99 19.02
CA GLY A 351 4.62 6.78 18.48
C GLY A 351 4.68 6.75 16.97
N CYS A 352 5.75 7.35 16.43
CA CYS A 352 6.08 7.26 15.01
C CYS A 352 7.59 7.15 14.81
N TYR A 353 7.97 6.49 13.73
CA TYR A 353 9.35 6.37 13.25
C TYR A 353 9.49 7.17 11.96
N GLU A 354 10.33 8.20 11.96
CA GLU A 354 10.64 8.99 10.77
C GLU A 354 11.55 8.16 9.84
N VAL A 355 11.03 7.79 8.66
CA VAL A 355 11.77 7.07 7.63
C VAL A 355 12.57 8.04 6.77
N SER A 356 11.99 9.19 6.48
CA SER A 356 12.63 10.26 5.70
C SER A 356 12.71 11.56 6.50
N ASN A 357 13.81 12.29 6.38
CA ASN A 357 13.98 13.63 6.96
C ASN A 357 13.98 14.75 5.91
N THR A 358 13.63 14.45 4.66
CA THR A 358 13.66 15.37 3.50
C THR A 358 12.29 15.45 2.83
N LEU A 359 12.23 16.06 1.64
CA LEU A 359 11.05 16.09 0.77
C LEU A 359 10.65 14.64 0.43
N SER A 360 9.47 14.23 0.86
CA SER A 360 8.96 12.87 0.69
C SER A 360 7.45 12.86 0.74
N ALA A 361 6.81 12.00 -0.04
CA ALA A 361 5.38 12.10 -0.30
C ALA A 361 4.65 10.76 -0.17
N TYR A 362 4.28 10.15 -1.29
CA TYR A 362 3.55 8.87 -1.29
C TYR A 362 4.41 7.74 -0.76
N SER A 363 3.79 6.82 -0.05
CA SER A 363 4.46 5.65 0.50
C SER A 363 3.52 4.46 0.57
N THR A 364 4.11 3.26 0.46
CA THR A 364 3.43 1.99 0.61
C THR A 364 4.30 1.03 1.39
N MET A 365 3.70 0.03 2.03
CA MET A 365 4.43 -0.99 2.78
C MET A 365 3.69 -2.31 2.81
N ILE A 366 4.46 -3.39 2.94
CA ILE A 366 3.95 -4.73 3.22
C ILE A 366 4.72 -5.36 4.37
N HIS A 367 4.08 -6.26 5.08
CA HIS A 367 4.73 -7.12 6.06
C HIS A 367 5.17 -8.40 5.36
N ASP A 368 6.49 -8.65 5.29
CA ASP A 368 7.05 -9.79 4.59
C ASP A 368 6.92 -11.10 5.38
N ASN A 369 7.23 -12.23 4.73
CA ASN A 369 7.18 -13.56 5.33
C ASN A 369 8.24 -13.79 6.44
N LYS A 370 9.19 -12.86 6.60
CA LYS A 370 10.27 -12.91 7.61
C LYS A 370 10.02 -11.98 8.80
N GLY A 371 8.93 -11.21 8.78
CA GLY A 371 8.56 -10.31 9.86
C GLY A 371 9.09 -8.89 9.74
N ASN A 372 9.61 -8.51 8.56
CA ASN A 372 10.05 -7.14 8.28
C ASN A 372 8.95 -6.35 7.58
N ILE A 373 9.07 -5.05 7.62
CA ILE A 373 8.33 -4.12 6.77
C ILE A 373 9.18 -3.81 5.54
N LEU A 374 8.66 -4.15 4.37
CA LEU A 374 9.20 -3.72 3.09
C LEU A 374 8.51 -2.40 2.75
N PHE A 375 9.25 -1.31 2.77
CA PHE A 375 8.76 0.04 2.63
C PHE A 375 9.24 0.65 1.32
N LEU A 376 8.33 1.30 0.60
CA LEU A 376 8.63 1.98 -0.66
C LEU A 376 8.02 3.37 -0.60
N MET A 377 8.79 4.41 -0.95
CA MET A 377 8.35 5.80 -0.85
C MET A 377 8.93 6.70 -1.93
N GLU A 378 8.26 7.81 -2.16
CA GLU A 378 8.78 8.97 -2.88
C GLU A 378 9.69 9.77 -1.94
N GLU A 379 10.92 10.04 -2.36
CA GLU A 379 11.90 10.81 -1.58
C GLU A 379 12.72 11.74 -2.46
N ASN A 380 13.39 12.73 -1.86
CA ASN A 380 14.33 13.65 -2.52
C ASN A 380 13.77 14.40 -3.73
N SER A 381 12.61 15.03 -3.58
CA SER A 381 11.98 15.77 -4.67
C SER A 381 12.84 16.91 -5.19
N VAL A 382 12.91 17.02 -6.52
CA VAL A 382 13.38 18.20 -7.25
C VAL A 382 12.31 18.51 -8.31
N GLU A 383 11.71 19.70 -8.25
CA GLU A 383 10.65 20.12 -9.20
C GLU A 383 9.49 19.08 -9.32
N SER A 384 9.08 18.48 -8.21
CA SER A 384 8.08 17.40 -8.14
C SER A 384 8.49 16.06 -8.76
N HIS A 385 9.76 15.88 -9.14
CA HIS A 385 10.34 14.60 -9.52
C HIS A 385 10.91 13.92 -8.26
N TYR A 386 10.54 12.68 -8.02
CA TYR A 386 10.96 11.92 -6.84
C TYR A 386 11.81 10.73 -7.22
N ASP A 387 12.77 10.40 -6.36
CA ASP A 387 13.31 9.05 -6.32
C ASP A 387 12.27 8.13 -5.70
N ILE A 388 12.10 6.92 -6.26
CA ILE A 388 11.35 5.86 -5.58
C ILE A 388 12.36 5.01 -4.82
N VAL A 389 12.27 5.09 -3.49
CA VAL A 389 13.26 4.55 -2.56
C VAL A 389 12.69 3.36 -1.79
N PHE A 390 13.43 2.26 -1.78
CA PHE A 390 13.11 1.07 -1.00
C PHE A 390 13.92 1.02 0.28
N GLU A 391 13.27 0.61 1.37
CA GLU A 391 13.91 0.31 2.65
C GLU A 391 13.27 -0.93 3.30
N LYS A 392 14.11 -1.80 3.88
CA LYS A 392 13.67 -2.95 4.66
C LYS A 392 13.86 -2.66 6.13
N LEU A 393 12.76 -2.56 6.87
CA LEU A 393 12.74 -2.16 8.28
C LEU A 393 12.33 -3.32 9.18
N SER A 394 13.03 -3.52 10.28
CA SER A 394 12.57 -4.44 11.31
C SER A 394 11.45 -3.79 12.15
N MET A 395 10.58 -4.62 12.72
CA MET A 395 9.56 -4.10 13.66
C MET A 395 10.19 -3.51 14.92
N GLU A 396 11.36 -3.97 15.30
CA GLU A 396 12.12 -3.39 16.43
C GLU A 396 12.65 -2.01 16.08
N THR A 397 13.08 -1.77 14.85
CA THR A 397 13.48 -0.43 14.37
C THR A 397 12.31 0.55 14.44
N ILE A 398 11.11 0.12 14.02
CA ILE A 398 9.94 0.99 13.97
C ILE A 398 9.36 1.24 15.38
N CYS A 399 9.24 0.20 16.20
CA CYS A 399 8.44 0.20 17.43
C CYS A 399 9.27 0.00 18.71
N GLY A 400 10.57 -0.20 18.61
CA GLY A 400 11.42 -0.66 19.72
C GLY A 400 11.99 0.47 20.60
N LYS A 401 11.63 1.73 20.38
CA LYS A 401 12.11 2.87 21.17
C LYS A 401 11.29 3.08 22.44
#